data_72ec505a782a0e47034403f03ccf9805
#
_entry.id   72ec505a782a0e47034403f03ccf9805
#
_cell.length_a   1.000
_cell.length_b   1.000
_cell.length_c   1.000
_cell.angle_alpha   90.00
_cell.angle_beta   90.00
_cell.angle_gamma   90.00
#
_symmetry.space_group_name_H-M   'P 1'
#
loop_
_entity.id
_entity.type
_entity.pdbx_description
1 polymer ?
#
loop_
_entity_poly.entity_id
_entity_poly.type
_entity_poly.pdbx_seq_one_letter_code
_entity_poly.pdbx_strand_id
1 'polypeptide(L)'
;MKLVSYKTEESEHLGVFVDGHIYNLNSCDKLIPDNMNAFLAGGEELMDRAKKISASIKGGILAAKEEIFFELLAPVPHPSSCRDGYAFRQHVASARRNRKLDMIPEFDSYPIFYFTNHNAIQGPGEITCMPDHFEKLDFELEAAVVIGKKGRNICAAEADDYIAG
;
A
#
# COMPACT_ATOMS: atom_id res chain seq x y z
N MET A 1 3.25 7.12 -11.52
CA MET A 1 4.48 6.73 -10.79
C MET A 1 4.17 5.50 -9.97
N LYS A 2 5.10 4.57 -9.82
CA LYS A 2 4.95 3.42 -8.93
C LYS A 2 6.05 3.49 -7.87
N LEU A 3 5.68 3.60 -6.61
CA LEU A 3 6.59 3.53 -5.47
C LEU A 3 6.68 2.09 -4.98
N VAL A 4 7.85 1.72 -4.47
CA VAL A 4 8.11 0.40 -3.92
C VAL A 4 8.91 0.51 -2.63
N SER A 5 8.59 -0.37 -1.67
CA SER A 5 9.46 -0.65 -0.54
C SER A 5 10.20 -1.95 -0.81
N TYR A 6 11.49 -1.97 -0.56
CA TYR A 6 12.33 -3.14 -0.79
C TYR A 6 13.40 -3.23 0.28
N LYS A 7 13.99 -4.39 0.41
CA LYS A 7 15.02 -4.71 1.39
C LYS A 7 16.28 -5.21 0.69
N THR A 8 17.41 -4.73 1.12
CA THR A 8 18.72 -5.31 0.85
C THR A 8 19.19 -6.13 2.06
N GLU A 9 20.40 -6.69 2.04
CA GLU A 9 20.96 -7.39 3.20
C GLU A 9 21.07 -6.49 4.44
N GLU A 10 21.28 -5.19 4.25
CA GLU A 10 21.58 -4.26 5.34
C GLU A 10 20.35 -3.50 5.86
N SER A 11 19.39 -3.14 5.00
CA SER A 11 18.29 -2.23 5.38
C SER A 11 17.10 -2.27 4.43
N GLU A 12 16.00 -1.64 4.88
CA GLU A 12 14.82 -1.37 4.07
C GLU A 12 14.97 -0.01 3.38
N HIS A 13 14.44 0.09 2.17
CA HIS A 13 14.59 1.24 1.29
C HIS A 13 13.28 1.62 0.61
N LEU A 14 13.24 2.88 0.17
CA LEU A 14 12.18 3.42 -0.68
C LEU A 14 12.70 3.62 -2.11
N GLY A 15 12.02 3.04 -3.07
CA GLY A 15 12.35 3.15 -4.48
C GLY A 15 11.19 3.60 -5.35
N VAL A 16 11.54 3.93 -6.59
CA VAL A 16 10.60 4.11 -7.68
C VAL A 16 10.82 3.04 -8.74
N PHE A 17 9.71 2.47 -9.21
CA PHE A 17 9.71 1.48 -10.30
C PHE A 17 9.48 2.18 -11.63
N VAL A 18 10.46 2.10 -12.53
CA VAL A 18 10.44 2.71 -13.87
C VAL A 18 10.91 1.68 -14.89
N ASP A 19 10.10 1.39 -15.89
CA ASP A 19 10.39 0.55 -17.05
C ASP A 19 11.04 -0.81 -16.73
N GLY A 20 10.57 -1.45 -15.65
CA GLY A 20 11.04 -2.79 -15.24
C GLY A 20 12.10 -2.78 -14.14
N HIS A 21 12.62 -1.62 -13.76
CA HIS A 21 13.74 -1.45 -12.84
C HIS A 21 13.38 -0.64 -11.61
N ILE A 22 14.09 -0.87 -10.51
CA ILE A 22 13.92 -0.13 -9.25
C ILE A 22 15.12 0.79 -9.05
N TYR A 23 14.83 2.02 -8.66
CA TYR A 23 15.81 3.06 -8.37
C TYR A 23 15.57 3.61 -6.97
N ASN A 24 16.60 3.65 -6.12
CA ASN A 24 16.52 4.22 -4.78
C ASN A 24 16.30 5.74 -4.82
N LEU A 25 15.21 6.21 -4.23
CA LEU A 25 14.84 7.62 -4.26
C LEU A 25 15.78 8.49 -3.42
N ASN A 26 16.22 8.02 -2.25
CA ASN A 26 17.16 8.73 -1.39
C ASN A 26 18.54 8.86 -2.03
N SER A 27 18.94 7.89 -2.86
CA SER A 27 20.18 7.98 -3.63
C SER A 27 20.10 9.04 -4.73
N CYS A 28 18.92 9.29 -5.27
CA CYS A 28 18.67 10.33 -6.28
C CYS A 28 18.50 11.73 -5.67
N ASP A 29 17.85 11.83 -4.50
CA ASP A 29 17.64 13.08 -3.78
C ASP A 29 17.69 12.82 -2.26
N LYS A 30 18.73 13.33 -1.61
CA LYS A 30 18.95 13.15 -0.15
C LYS A 30 17.90 13.79 0.75
N LEU A 31 17.04 14.62 0.22
CA LEU A 31 15.90 15.18 0.93
C LEU A 31 14.71 14.20 1.00
N ILE A 32 14.70 13.14 0.19
CA ILE A 32 13.70 12.09 0.26
C ILE A 32 14.14 11.07 1.30
N PRO A 33 13.32 10.79 2.34
CA PRO A 33 13.60 9.73 3.31
C PRO A 33 13.68 8.36 2.65
N ASP A 34 14.53 7.49 3.17
CA ASP A 34 14.72 6.14 2.64
C ASP A 34 13.77 5.10 3.26
N ASN A 35 12.57 5.53 3.62
CA ASN A 35 11.48 4.65 4.05
C ASN A 35 10.11 5.25 3.73
N MET A 36 9.13 4.39 3.49
CA MET A 36 7.79 4.79 3.04
C MET A 36 7.05 5.64 4.07
N ASN A 37 7.14 5.31 5.36
CA ASN A 37 6.39 6.03 6.39
C ASN A 37 6.84 7.49 6.52
N ALA A 38 8.15 7.73 6.57
CA ALA A 38 8.69 9.09 6.61
C ALA A 38 8.41 9.85 5.30
N PHE A 39 8.46 9.16 4.17
CA PHE A 39 8.10 9.73 2.87
C PHE A 39 6.64 10.20 2.83
N LEU A 40 5.70 9.35 3.24
CA LEU A 40 4.28 9.71 3.29
C LEU A 40 4.02 10.87 4.27
N ALA A 41 4.72 10.90 5.41
CA ALA A 41 4.62 11.99 6.37
C ALA A 41 5.09 13.35 5.80
N GLY A 42 5.96 13.35 4.81
CA GLY A 42 6.42 14.56 4.09
C GLY A 42 5.42 15.12 3.07
N GLY A 43 4.32 14.40 2.82
CA GLY A 43 3.18 14.86 2.04
C GLY A 43 3.50 15.21 0.59
N GLU A 44 2.83 16.26 0.09
CA GLU A 44 2.87 16.63 -1.34
C GLU A 44 4.28 17.03 -1.81
N GLU A 45 5.07 17.67 -0.96
CA GLU A 45 6.42 18.10 -1.35
C GLU A 45 7.30 16.90 -1.74
N LEU A 46 7.34 15.87 -0.90
CA LEU A 46 8.13 14.67 -1.19
C LEU A 46 7.55 13.87 -2.35
N MET A 47 6.23 13.82 -2.46
CA MET A 47 5.55 13.17 -3.57
C MET A 47 5.92 13.84 -4.92
N ASP A 48 5.96 15.16 -4.98
CA ASP A 48 6.34 15.89 -6.19
C ASP A 48 7.81 15.73 -6.54
N ARG A 49 8.71 15.66 -5.54
CA ARG A 49 10.12 15.31 -5.77
C ARG A 49 10.26 13.92 -6.40
N ALA A 50 9.57 12.92 -5.85
CA ALA A 50 9.60 11.57 -6.38
C ALA A 50 9.03 11.48 -7.82
N LYS A 51 7.95 12.21 -8.12
CA LYS A 51 7.39 12.30 -9.48
C LYS A 51 8.40 12.88 -10.47
N LYS A 52 9.11 13.95 -10.08
CA LYS A 52 10.15 14.58 -10.92
C LYS A 52 11.32 13.62 -11.18
N ILE A 53 11.78 12.90 -10.16
CA ILE A 53 12.82 11.88 -10.29
C ILE A 53 12.37 10.78 -11.25
N SER A 54 11.19 10.21 -11.02
CA SER A 54 10.61 9.17 -11.88
C SER A 54 10.52 9.61 -13.35
N ALA A 55 10.07 10.83 -13.60
CA ALA A 55 9.98 11.39 -14.94
C ALA A 55 11.38 11.61 -15.57
N SER A 56 12.35 12.07 -14.79
CA SER A 56 13.72 12.32 -15.26
C SER A 56 14.46 11.02 -15.59
N ILE A 57 14.27 9.97 -14.81
CA ILE A 57 14.81 8.63 -15.11
C ILE A 57 14.19 8.11 -16.40
N LYS A 58 12.86 8.12 -16.50
CA LYS A 58 12.13 7.66 -17.68
C LYS A 58 12.50 8.42 -18.95
N GLY A 59 12.76 9.71 -18.83
CA GLY A 59 13.21 10.56 -19.94
C GLY A 59 14.70 10.46 -20.27
N GLY A 60 15.47 9.65 -19.55
CA GLY A 60 16.92 9.52 -19.75
C GLY A 60 17.73 10.77 -19.33
N ILE A 61 17.11 11.69 -18.57
CA ILE A 61 17.73 12.93 -18.11
C ILE A 61 18.59 12.68 -16.86
N LEU A 62 18.11 11.80 -15.97
CA LEU A 62 18.81 11.41 -14.75
C LEU A 62 19.36 10.00 -14.90
N ALA A 63 20.68 9.87 -14.86
CA ALA A 63 21.36 8.59 -14.78
C ALA A 63 21.34 8.11 -13.31
N ALA A 64 20.38 7.25 -12.95
CA ALA A 64 20.28 6.66 -11.64
C ALA A 64 20.82 5.22 -11.67
N LYS A 65 21.38 4.77 -10.53
CA LYS A 65 21.84 3.39 -10.38
C LYS A 65 20.62 2.49 -10.11
N GLU A 66 20.52 1.44 -10.88
CA GLU A 66 19.50 0.38 -10.70
C GLU A 66 19.85 -0.50 -9.49
N GLU A 67 18.82 -0.89 -8.73
CA GLU A 67 18.92 -1.89 -7.69
C GLU A 67 18.74 -3.30 -8.30
N ILE A 68 19.70 -4.20 -8.05
CA ILE A 68 19.75 -5.53 -8.68
C ILE A 68 19.60 -6.69 -7.70
N PHE A 69 19.91 -6.49 -6.41
CA PHE A 69 19.79 -7.50 -5.36
C PHE A 69 18.90 -6.97 -4.24
N PHE A 70 17.63 -7.37 -4.27
CA PHE A 70 16.65 -6.91 -3.30
C PHE A 70 15.52 -7.93 -3.12
N GLU A 71 14.83 -7.82 -2.00
CA GLU A 71 13.55 -8.46 -1.70
C GLU A 71 12.46 -7.40 -1.71
N LEU A 72 11.37 -7.62 -2.45
CA LEU A 72 10.22 -6.71 -2.42
C LEU A 72 9.48 -6.86 -1.11
N LEU A 73 9.21 -5.75 -0.46
CA LEU A 73 8.33 -5.66 0.69
C LEU A 73 6.91 -5.26 0.28
N ALA A 74 5.98 -5.27 1.23
CA ALA A 74 4.70 -4.60 1.03
C ALA A 74 4.92 -3.11 0.70
N PRO A 75 4.06 -2.46 -0.09
CA PRO A 75 4.24 -1.04 -0.43
C PRO A 75 4.39 -0.13 0.80
N VAL A 76 3.66 -0.41 1.87
CA VAL A 76 3.84 0.21 3.20
C VAL A 76 4.11 -0.91 4.20
N PRO A 77 5.38 -1.27 4.46
CA PRO A 77 5.71 -2.44 5.30
C PRO A 77 5.27 -2.29 6.76
N HIS A 78 5.28 -1.06 7.26
CA HIS A 78 5.00 -0.74 8.67
C HIS A 78 3.89 0.32 8.79
N PRO A 79 2.65 0.04 8.35
CA PRO A 79 1.59 1.03 8.46
C PRO A 79 1.18 1.21 9.93
N SER A 80 0.74 2.41 10.29
CA SER A 80 0.25 2.69 11.65
C SER A 80 -1.09 2.02 11.95
N SER A 81 -1.85 1.65 10.94
CA SER A 81 -3.08 0.87 11.04
C SER A 81 -3.49 0.33 9.67
N CYS A 82 -4.25 -0.74 9.67
CA CYS A 82 -4.90 -1.26 8.48
C CYS A 82 -6.37 -1.58 8.80
N ARG A 83 -7.25 -1.26 7.88
CA ARG A 83 -8.67 -1.58 7.97
C ARG A 83 -9.09 -2.32 6.73
N ASP A 84 -9.83 -3.37 6.93
CA ASP A 84 -10.48 -4.12 5.86
C ASP A 84 -11.93 -3.67 5.78
N GLY A 85 -12.32 -3.17 4.62
CA GLY A 85 -13.62 -2.54 4.40
C GLY A 85 -14.59 -3.46 3.69
N TYR A 86 -15.74 -3.68 4.31
CA TYR A 86 -16.85 -4.43 3.71
C TYR A 86 -17.59 -3.58 2.66
N ALA A 87 -16.84 -3.12 1.64
CA ALA A 87 -17.23 -2.00 0.79
C ALA A 87 -18.21 -2.38 -0.35
N PHE A 88 -18.14 -3.60 -0.88
CA PHE A 88 -18.90 -3.98 -2.06
C PHE A 88 -20.23 -4.67 -1.69
N ARG A 89 -21.34 -3.95 -1.81
CA ARG A 89 -22.68 -4.44 -1.46
C ARG A 89 -23.03 -5.79 -2.10
N GLN A 90 -22.65 -6.00 -3.36
CA GLN A 90 -22.92 -7.26 -4.06
C GLN A 90 -22.15 -8.43 -3.43
N HIS A 91 -20.90 -8.22 -3.04
CA HIS A 91 -20.09 -9.21 -2.32
C HIS A 91 -20.75 -9.57 -0.98
N VAL A 92 -21.11 -8.58 -0.18
CA VAL A 92 -21.77 -8.77 1.11
C VAL A 92 -23.08 -9.52 0.96
N ALA A 93 -23.93 -9.13 0.01
CA ALA A 93 -25.21 -9.78 -0.25
C ALA A 93 -25.03 -11.26 -0.66
N SER A 94 -24.00 -11.55 -1.46
CA SER A 94 -23.70 -12.93 -1.89
C SER A 94 -23.17 -13.77 -0.73
N ALA A 95 -22.25 -13.25 0.06
CA ALA A 95 -21.70 -13.94 1.23
C ALA A 95 -22.79 -14.25 2.27
N ARG A 96 -23.70 -13.31 2.53
CA ARG A 96 -24.80 -13.53 3.46
C ARG A 96 -25.82 -14.53 2.93
N ARG A 97 -26.21 -14.44 1.65
CA ARG A 97 -27.10 -15.40 1.01
C ARG A 97 -26.55 -16.83 1.08
N ASN A 98 -25.25 -17.01 0.86
CA ASN A 98 -24.61 -18.32 0.97
C ASN A 98 -24.67 -18.89 2.38
N ARG A 99 -24.70 -18.03 3.39
CA ARG A 99 -24.88 -18.38 4.81
C ARG A 99 -26.36 -18.44 5.22
N LYS A 100 -27.31 -18.23 4.30
CA LYS A 100 -28.76 -18.16 4.55
C LYS A 100 -29.13 -17.07 5.58
N LEU A 101 -28.49 -15.94 5.49
CA LEU A 101 -28.70 -14.75 6.34
C LEU A 101 -29.20 -13.58 5.50
N ASP A 102 -30.07 -12.76 6.11
CA ASP A 102 -30.52 -11.51 5.52
C ASP A 102 -29.41 -10.45 5.49
N MET A 103 -29.58 -9.43 4.64
CA MET A 103 -28.69 -8.29 4.59
C MET A 103 -28.62 -7.58 5.95
N ILE A 104 -27.48 -6.98 6.27
CA ILE A 104 -27.29 -6.17 7.47
C ILE A 104 -27.96 -4.82 7.23
N PRO A 105 -28.95 -4.41 8.04
CA PRO A 105 -29.63 -3.10 7.85
C PRO A 105 -28.66 -1.91 7.91
N GLU A 106 -27.66 -2.02 8.76
CA GLU A 106 -26.64 -0.97 8.99
C GLU A 106 -25.70 -0.78 7.80
N PHE A 107 -25.60 -1.75 6.87
CA PHE A 107 -24.71 -1.68 5.74
C PHE A 107 -24.91 -0.43 4.88
N ASP A 108 -26.18 -0.01 4.68
CA ASP A 108 -26.54 1.13 3.88
C ASP A 108 -26.50 2.45 4.69
N SER A 109 -26.22 2.39 5.99
CA SER A 109 -26.24 3.55 6.90
C SER A 109 -24.86 4.11 7.21
N TYR A 110 -23.84 3.26 7.29
CA TYR A 110 -22.46 3.66 7.57
C TYR A 110 -21.45 2.61 7.12
N PRO A 111 -20.17 3.00 6.88
CA PRO A 111 -19.13 2.06 6.48
C PRO A 111 -18.87 1.00 7.55
N ILE A 112 -18.85 -0.26 7.13
CA ILE A 112 -18.48 -1.39 7.97
C ILE A 112 -17.06 -1.79 7.64
N PHE A 113 -16.22 -1.92 8.65
CA PHE A 113 -14.85 -2.38 8.52
C PHE A 113 -14.39 -3.07 9.81
N TYR A 114 -13.29 -3.81 9.73
CA TYR A 114 -12.58 -4.29 10.90
C TYR A 114 -11.10 -3.90 10.87
N PHE A 115 -10.49 -3.87 12.05
CA PHE A 115 -9.04 -3.68 12.17
C PHE A 115 -8.36 -5.01 11.92
N THR A 116 -7.56 -5.08 10.87
CA THR A 116 -6.70 -6.23 10.63
C THR A 116 -5.36 -6.08 11.32
N ASN A 117 -4.58 -7.16 11.41
CA ASN A 117 -3.25 -7.14 12.02
C ASN A 117 -2.24 -6.46 11.09
N HIS A 118 -2.06 -5.16 11.25
CA HIS A 118 -1.12 -4.38 10.47
C HIS A 118 0.36 -4.72 10.72
N ASN A 119 0.67 -5.49 11.77
CA ASN A 119 2.02 -5.97 12.06
C ASN A 119 2.36 -7.29 11.34
N ALA A 120 1.41 -7.90 10.64
CA ALA A 120 1.61 -9.14 9.90
C ALA A 120 1.57 -8.93 8.37
N ILE A 121 1.78 -7.70 7.92
CA ILE A 121 1.87 -7.37 6.49
C ILE A 121 3.24 -7.81 5.98
N GLN A 122 3.25 -8.52 4.87
CA GLN A 122 4.47 -8.97 4.19
C GLN A 122 4.43 -8.63 2.71
N GLY A 123 5.60 -8.65 2.08
CA GLY A 123 5.75 -8.52 0.64
C GLY A 123 5.33 -9.79 -0.11
N PRO A 124 5.49 -9.81 -1.45
CA PRO A 124 5.29 -11.01 -2.25
C PRO A 124 6.19 -12.14 -1.78
N GLY A 125 5.69 -13.38 -1.80
CA GLY A 125 6.49 -14.53 -1.40
C GLY A 125 5.68 -15.64 -0.77
N GLU A 126 6.35 -16.51 -0.02
CA GLU A 126 5.72 -17.61 0.68
C GLU A 126 4.94 -17.13 1.90
N ILE A 127 3.75 -17.69 2.10
CA ILE A 127 2.96 -17.49 3.30
C ILE A 127 3.24 -18.64 4.26
N THR A 128 3.83 -18.31 5.39
CA THR A 128 4.05 -19.29 6.47
C THR A 128 2.82 -19.33 7.38
N CYS A 129 2.24 -20.51 7.54
CA CYS A 129 1.15 -20.73 8.48
C CYS A 129 1.29 -22.09 9.16
N MET A 130 0.52 -22.32 10.23
CA MET A 130 0.53 -23.59 10.95
C MET A 130 -0.01 -24.73 10.04
N PRO A 131 0.50 -25.95 10.18
CA PRO A 131 0.16 -27.08 9.27
C PRO A 131 -1.33 -27.35 9.12
N ASP A 132 -2.10 -27.22 10.19
CA ASP A 132 -3.55 -27.45 10.20
C ASP A 132 -4.34 -26.35 9.46
N HIS A 133 -3.74 -25.19 9.23
CA HIS A 133 -4.35 -24.09 8.47
C HIS A 133 -4.29 -24.31 6.96
N PHE A 134 -3.42 -25.17 6.45
CA PHE A 134 -3.29 -25.43 5.01
C PHE A 134 -4.48 -26.13 4.40
N GLU A 135 -5.27 -26.86 5.18
CA GLU A 135 -6.40 -27.64 4.66
C GLU A 135 -7.51 -26.78 4.03
N LYS A 136 -7.64 -25.52 4.47
CA LYS A 136 -8.69 -24.59 4.04
C LYS A 136 -8.14 -23.18 3.80
N LEU A 137 -6.88 -23.08 3.45
CA LEU A 137 -6.28 -21.79 3.10
C LEU A 137 -6.88 -21.28 1.80
N ASP A 138 -7.31 -20.03 1.82
CA ASP A 138 -7.86 -19.31 0.69
C ASP A 138 -7.33 -17.89 0.67
N PHE A 139 -7.57 -17.15 -0.39
CA PHE A 139 -7.13 -15.76 -0.54
C PHE A 139 -8.29 -14.87 -0.97
N GLU A 140 -8.17 -13.59 -0.69
CA GLU A 140 -9.02 -12.54 -1.23
C GLU A 140 -8.18 -11.58 -2.07
N LEU A 141 -8.68 -11.21 -3.25
CA LEU A 141 -8.05 -10.22 -4.10
C LEU A 141 -8.65 -8.86 -3.83
N GLU A 142 -7.86 -7.98 -3.26
CA GLU A 142 -8.30 -6.66 -2.82
C GLU A 142 -7.46 -5.52 -3.37
N ALA A 143 -8.06 -4.33 -3.43
CA ALA A 143 -7.37 -3.09 -3.71
C ALA A 143 -7.23 -2.29 -2.40
N ALA A 144 -6.01 -2.00 -2.00
CA ALA A 144 -5.73 -1.19 -0.82
C ALA A 144 -5.54 0.29 -1.20
N VAL A 145 -6.06 1.17 -0.38
CA VAL A 145 -5.86 2.62 -0.47
C VAL A 145 -4.88 3.05 0.63
N VAL A 146 -3.82 3.75 0.24
CA VAL A 146 -2.85 4.31 1.18
C VAL A 146 -3.24 5.76 1.50
N ILE A 147 -3.54 6.03 2.77
CA ILE A 147 -3.83 7.39 3.26
C ILE A 147 -2.52 8.16 3.42
N GLY A 148 -2.40 9.28 2.72
CA GLY A 148 -1.20 10.12 2.71
C GLY A 148 -1.33 11.43 3.49
N LYS A 149 -2.52 11.75 4.02
CA LYS A 149 -2.78 13.05 4.65
C LYS A 149 -3.63 12.88 5.89
N LYS A 150 -3.24 13.54 6.98
CA LYS A 150 -4.01 13.54 8.22
C LYS A 150 -5.28 14.35 8.03
N GLY A 151 -6.42 13.81 8.48
CA GLY A 151 -7.69 14.51 8.44
C GLY A 151 -8.71 13.99 9.43
N ARG A 152 -9.77 14.77 9.63
CA ARG A 152 -10.91 14.43 10.48
C ARG A 152 -12.17 15.12 9.96
N ASN A 153 -13.31 14.43 9.99
CA ASN A 153 -14.60 14.94 9.51
C ASN A 153 -14.55 15.43 8.04
N ILE A 154 -13.87 14.69 7.20
CA ILE A 154 -13.69 15.00 5.78
C ILE A 154 -14.95 14.63 5.05
N CYS A 155 -15.47 15.51 4.20
CA CYS A 155 -16.62 15.18 3.36
C CYS A 155 -16.20 14.23 2.23
N ALA A 156 -17.15 13.44 1.72
CA ALA A 156 -16.89 12.44 0.69
C ALA A 156 -16.30 13.05 -0.60
N ALA A 157 -16.66 14.27 -0.93
CA ALA A 157 -16.15 14.96 -2.12
C ALA A 157 -14.65 15.33 -2.03
N GLU A 158 -14.10 15.39 -0.83
CA GLU A 158 -12.69 15.71 -0.56
C GLU A 158 -11.85 14.48 -0.21
N ALA A 159 -12.46 13.29 -0.12
CA ALA A 159 -11.79 12.08 0.35
C ALA A 159 -10.58 11.70 -0.52
N ASP A 160 -10.68 11.88 -1.82
CA ASP A 160 -9.62 11.55 -2.78
C ASP A 160 -8.34 12.40 -2.57
N ASP A 161 -8.47 13.62 -2.04
CA ASP A 161 -7.32 14.49 -1.71
C ASP A 161 -6.46 13.94 -0.55
N TYR A 162 -6.96 12.93 0.15
CA TYR A 162 -6.27 12.27 1.27
C TYR A 162 -5.59 10.96 0.89
N ILE A 163 -5.73 10.54 -0.37
CA ILE A 163 -5.14 9.31 -0.90
C ILE A 163 -3.76 9.61 -1.47
N ALA A 164 -2.76 8.85 -1.02
CA ALA A 164 -1.41 8.88 -1.59
C ALA A 164 -1.25 7.91 -2.78
N GLY A 165 -2.02 6.82 -2.78
CA GLY A 165 -1.96 5.79 -3.81
C GLY A 165 -2.72 4.55 -3.45
#